data_839d6d100d1edde6c203f236dffe4e14
#
_entry.id   839d6d100d1edde6c203f236dffe4e14
#
_cell.length_a   1.000
_cell.length_b   1.000
_cell.length_c   1.000
_cell.angle_alpha   90.00
_cell.angle_beta   90.00
_cell.angle_gamma   90.00
#
_symmetry.space_group_name_H-M   'P 1'
#
loop_
_entity.id
_entity.type
_entity.pdbx_description
1 polymer ?
#
loop_
_entity_poly.entity_id
_entity_poly.type
_entity_poly.pdbx_seq_one_letter_code
_entity_poly.pdbx_strand_id
1 'polypeptide(L)' 'MDGALMISTEVEVDGNLYRGRYQADRSIIALSTLDGRRKAMQVGGSPPEALARILLCELVRDADR' A
#
# COMPACT_ATOMS: atom_id res chain seq x y z
N MET A 1 13.86 -13.91 -11.94
CA MET A 1 13.26 -13.72 -11.45
C MET A 1 13.19 -12.68 -10.95
N ASP A 2 12.79 -12.06 -11.06
CA ASP A 2 12.79 -11.11 -10.74
C ASP A 2 12.39 -10.66 -9.77
N GLY A 3 12.31 -10.92 -9.20
CA GLY A 3 12.29 -10.59 -7.95
C GLY A 3 11.55 -9.54 -7.34
N ALA A 4 10.44 -9.34 -7.74
CA ALA A 4 9.60 -8.36 -7.11
C ALA A 4 9.12 -8.91 -5.79
N LEU A 5 9.64 -8.40 -4.71
CA LEU A 5 9.19 -8.79 -3.39
C LEU A 5 7.93 -8.03 -3.01
N MET A 6 6.89 -8.78 -2.70
CA MET A 6 5.67 -8.20 -2.15
C MET A 6 5.79 -8.18 -0.65
N ILE A 7 5.65 -7.01 -0.07
CA ILE A 7 5.77 -6.83 1.38
C ILE A 7 4.39 -6.55 1.95
N SER A 8 4.03 -7.26 3.00
CA SER A 8 2.74 -7.06 3.64
C SER A 8 2.78 -5.84 4.54
N THR A 9 1.69 -5.09 4.57
CA THR A 9 1.53 -3.97 5.48
C THR A 9 0.13 -3.98 6.04
N GLU A 10 -0.03 -3.37 7.19
CA GLU A 10 -1.32 -3.31 7.87
C GLU A 10 -1.55 -1.91 8.40
N VAL A 11 -2.81 -1.49 8.39
CA VAL A 11 -3.23 -0.25 9.04
C VAL A 11 -4.53 -0.49 9.77
N GLU A 12 -4.75 0.30 10.81
CA GLU A 12 -5.99 0.27 11.55
C GLU A 12 -6.75 1.55 11.25
N VAL A 13 -7.99 1.40 10.78
CA VAL A 13 -8.86 2.54 10.47
C VAL A 13 -10.20 2.29 11.14
N ASP A 14 -10.60 3.20 12.01
CA ASP A 14 -11.88 3.13 12.72
C ASP A 14 -12.04 1.81 13.48
N GLY A 15 -10.94 1.33 14.07
CA GLY A 15 -10.98 0.11 14.85
C GLY A 15 -10.90 -1.17 14.05
N ASN A 16 -10.82 -1.07 12.74
CA ASN A 16 -10.71 -2.25 11.87
C ASN A 16 -9.32 -2.34 11.29
N LEU A 17 -8.81 -3.55 11.23
CA LEU A 17 -7.48 -3.81 10.71
C LEU A 17 -7.58 -4.15 9.22
N TYR A 18 -6.79 -3.47 8.42
CA TYR A 18 -6.76 -3.69 6.97
C TYR A 18 -5.36 -4.08 6.55
N ARG A 19 -5.29 -5.00 5.60
CA ARG A 19 -4.01 -5.49 5.09
C ARG A 19 -3.89 -5.21 3.60
N GLY A 20 -2.65 -4.95 3.19
CA GLY A 20 -2.33 -4.83 1.79
C GLY A 20 -0.94 -5.36 1.55
N ARG A 21 -0.58 -5.44 0.29
CA ARG A 21 0.76 -5.82 -0.12
C ARG A 21 1.30 -4.73 -1.02
N TYR A 22 2.54 -4.42 -0.85
CA TYR A 22 3.15 -3.42 -1.70
C TYR A 22 4.46 -3.91 -2.28
N GLN A 23 4.81 -3.31 -3.37
CA GLN A 23 6.02 -3.60 -4.10
C GLN A 23 6.68 -2.26 -4.39
N ALA A 24 7.91 -2.10 -3.95
CA ALA A 24 8.63 -0.85 -4.15
C ALA A 24 9.68 -1.05 -5.24
N ASP A 25 9.65 -0.19 -6.22
CA ASP A 25 10.68 -0.12 -7.22
C ASP A 25 11.51 1.13 -6.94
N ARG A 26 12.41 1.49 -7.85
CA ARG A 26 13.34 2.59 -7.64
C ARG A 26 12.66 3.89 -7.29
N SER A 27 11.56 4.19 -7.94
CA SER A 27 10.89 5.47 -7.75
C SER A 27 9.40 5.35 -7.58
N ILE A 28 8.86 4.13 -7.59
CA ILE A 28 7.42 3.94 -7.54
C ILE A 28 7.12 2.85 -6.53
N ILE A 29 6.07 3.09 -5.76
CA ILE A 29 5.51 2.08 -4.88
C ILE A 29 4.12 1.75 -5.37
N ALA A 30 3.83 0.46 -5.48
CA ALA A 30 2.52 0.00 -5.91
C ALA A 30 1.93 -0.86 -4.81
N LEU A 31 0.72 -0.53 -4.41
CA LEU A 31 0.02 -1.23 -3.35
C LEU A 31 -1.21 -1.92 -3.91
N SER A 32 -1.46 -3.13 -3.46
CA SER A 32 -2.69 -3.83 -3.78
C SER A 32 -3.30 -4.39 -2.50
N THR A 33 -4.64 -4.44 -2.50
CA THR A 33 -5.38 -4.97 -1.37
C THR A 33 -5.92 -6.35 -1.71
N LEU A 34 -6.40 -7.03 -0.69
CA LEU A 34 -6.92 -8.38 -0.87
C LEU A 34 -8.16 -8.42 -1.73
N ASP A 35 -8.92 -7.34 -1.77
CA ASP A 35 -10.13 -7.28 -2.59
C ASP A 35 -9.87 -6.83 -4.03
N GLY A 36 -8.59 -6.73 -4.41
CA GLY A 36 -8.24 -6.47 -5.79
C GLY A 36 -8.02 -5.01 -6.15
N ARG A 37 -8.02 -4.13 -5.18
CA ARG A 37 -7.76 -2.72 -5.43
C ARG A 37 -6.28 -2.46 -5.54
N ARG A 38 -5.92 -1.47 -6.34
CA ARG A 38 -4.52 -1.13 -6.55
C ARG A 38 -4.34 0.36 -6.56
N LYS A 39 -3.18 0.80 -6.08
CA LYS A 39 -2.82 2.20 -6.14
C LYS A 39 -1.31 2.31 -6.19
N ALA A 40 -0.81 3.29 -6.91
CA ALA A 40 0.63 3.49 -7.04
C ALA A 40 0.94 4.97 -6.83
N MET A 41 2.16 5.23 -6.33
CA MET A 41 2.60 6.60 -6.14
C MET A 41 4.11 6.66 -6.21
N GLN A 42 4.64 7.83 -6.48
CA GLN A 42 6.08 8.00 -6.53
C GLN A 42 6.67 8.03 -5.13
N VAL A 43 7.82 7.40 -4.99
CA VAL A 43 8.57 7.41 -3.76
C VAL A 43 9.44 8.67 -3.76
N GLY A 44 8.98 9.71 -3.12
CA GLY A 44 9.67 10.98 -3.16
C GLY A 44 10.57 11.21 -1.95
N GLY A 45 11.45 10.27 -1.66
CA GLY A 45 12.34 10.42 -0.54
C GLY A 45 11.80 9.94 0.79
N SER A 46 10.57 9.49 0.82
CA SER A 46 9.99 8.92 2.03
C SER A 46 10.21 7.42 2.07
N PRO A 47 10.24 6.82 3.25
CA PRO A 47 10.37 5.37 3.33
C PRO A 47 9.20 4.67 2.65
N PRO A 48 9.45 3.61 1.88
CA PRO A 48 8.36 2.91 1.18
C PRO A 48 7.29 2.38 2.13
N GLU A 49 7.68 1.95 3.30
CA GLU A 49 6.72 1.42 4.27
C GLU A 49 5.72 2.50 4.70
N ALA A 50 6.20 3.72 4.94
CA ALA A 50 5.32 4.80 5.33
C ALA A 50 4.36 5.16 4.22
N LEU A 51 4.85 5.18 2.98
CA LEU A 51 4.00 5.47 1.83
C LEU A 51 2.96 4.38 1.63
N ALA A 52 3.35 3.12 1.84
CA ALA A 52 2.41 2.01 1.70
C ALA A 52 1.25 2.14 2.68
N ARG A 53 1.53 2.55 3.90
CA ARG A 53 0.48 2.74 4.90
C ARG A 53 -0.46 3.87 4.50
N ILE A 54 0.10 4.96 3.99
CA ILE A 54 -0.73 6.07 3.53
C ILE A 54 -1.62 5.63 2.39
N LEU A 55 -1.08 4.91 1.42
CA LEU A 55 -1.86 4.42 0.30
C LEU A 55 -2.96 3.47 0.75
N LEU A 56 -2.65 2.59 1.68
CA LEU A 56 -3.64 1.64 2.17
C LEU A 56 -4.77 2.38 2.88
N CYS A 57 -4.45 3.38 3.69
CA CYS A 57 -5.47 4.20 4.34
C CYS A 57 -6.36 4.88 3.32
N GLU A 58 -5.77 5.40 2.25
CA GLU A 58 -6.55 6.06 1.21
C GLU A 58 -7.48 5.09 0.51
N LEU A 59 -7.00 3.89 0.21
CA LEU A 59 -7.84 2.90 -0.45
C LEU A 59 -9.00 2.48 0.44
N VAL A 60 -8.75 2.32 1.73
CA VAL A 60 -9.79 1.94 2.67
C VAL A 60 -10.85 3.04 2.77
N ARG A 61 -10.43 4.28 2.85
CA ARG A 61 -11.36 5.39 2.94
C ARG A 61 -12.19 5.55 1.67
N ASP A 62 -11.57 5.35 0.52
CA ASP A 62 -12.30 5.41 -0.75
C ASP A 62 -13.34 4.29 -0.82
N ALA A 63 -13.01 3.13 -0.29
CA ALA A 63 -13.93 2.00 -0.30
C ALA A 63 -15.15 2.24 0.59
N ASP A 64 -14.96 3.07 1.59
CA ASP A 64 -15.97 3.27 2.61
C ASP A 64 -17.01 4.33 2.24
N ARG A 65 -16.93 4.85 1.04
CA ARG A 65 -17.87 5.88 0.59
C ARG A 65 -19.07 5.32 -0.09
#